data_a92df9bd25b2d7f0dec3957aec12eb80
#
_entry.id   a92df9bd25b2d7f0dec3957aec12eb80
#
_cell.length_a   1.000
_cell.length_b   1.000
_cell.length_c   1.000
_cell.angle_alpha   90.00
_cell.angle_beta   90.00
_cell.angle_gamma   90.00
#
_symmetry.space_group_name_H-M   'P 1'
#
loop_
_entity.id
_entity.type
_entity.pdbx_description
1 polymer ?
#
loop_
_entity_poly.entity_id
_entity_poly.type
_entity_poly.pdbx_seq_one_letter_code
_entity_poly.pdbx_strand_id
1 'polypeptide(L)'
;YLAQLKIRLPERITDPDKTWFALAAYNVGLGNLEDARVLADKAGLNTDRWTEVRQFFPKLANKALASKTKHGYARGYQAVHFVENIRRYYDVLRWLESDSAENPKTAAPPPNLFAPVLPQGT
;
A
#
# COMPACT_ATOMS: atom_id res chain seq x y z
N TYR A 1 -5.94 -10.86 -12.81
CA TYR A 1 -6.84 -10.25 -11.82
C TYR A 1 -6.35 -8.90 -11.32
N LEU A 2 -5.04 -8.75 -11.11
CA LEU A 2 -4.48 -7.46 -10.67
C LEU A 2 -4.74 -6.35 -11.68
N ALA A 3 -4.58 -6.64 -12.98
CA ALA A 3 -4.85 -5.66 -14.03
C ALA A 3 -6.32 -5.20 -14.01
N GLN A 4 -7.24 -6.11 -13.70
CA GLN A 4 -8.65 -5.78 -13.59
C GLN A 4 -8.93 -4.88 -12.38
N LEU A 5 -8.23 -5.09 -11.27
CA LEU A 5 -8.33 -4.22 -10.11
C LEU A 5 -7.82 -2.81 -10.43
N LYS A 6 -6.72 -2.71 -11.17
CA LYS A 6 -6.18 -1.40 -11.58
C LYS A 6 -7.18 -0.62 -12.43
N ILE A 7 -7.89 -1.31 -13.32
CA ILE A 7 -8.90 -0.68 -14.17
C ILE A 7 -10.06 -0.11 -13.35
N ARG A 8 -10.39 -0.75 -12.23
CA ARG A 8 -11.50 -0.31 -11.37
C ARG A 8 -11.15 0.87 -10.47
N LEU A 9 -9.88 1.24 -10.41
CA LEU A 9 -9.44 2.41 -9.65
C LEU A 9 -9.61 3.68 -10.51
N PRO A 10 -9.78 4.86 -9.86
CA PRO A 10 -9.88 6.11 -10.61
C PRO A 10 -8.68 6.32 -11.53
N GLU A 11 -8.94 6.78 -12.75
CA GLU A 11 -7.89 7.02 -13.74
C GLU A 11 -6.88 8.07 -13.30
N ARG A 12 -7.30 9.02 -12.48
CA ARG A 12 -6.40 10.08 -11.97
C ARG A 12 -5.30 9.56 -11.08
N ILE A 13 -5.48 8.35 -10.51
CA ILE A 13 -4.42 7.72 -9.71
C ILE A 13 -3.37 7.18 -10.66
N THR A 14 -2.14 7.68 -10.56
CA THR A 14 -1.04 7.26 -11.41
C THR A 14 -0.18 6.22 -10.70
N ASP A 15 0.60 5.46 -11.48
CA ASP A 15 1.58 4.55 -10.91
C ASP A 15 2.76 5.35 -10.32
N PRO A 16 3.40 4.87 -9.26
CA PRO A 16 3.19 3.52 -8.69
C PRO A 16 2.01 3.39 -7.71
N ASP A 17 1.39 4.48 -7.28
CA ASP A 17 0.31 4.42 -6.29
C ASP A 17 -0.82 3.50 -6.73
N LYS A 18 -1.20 3.56 -8.01
CA LYS A 18 -2.26 2.72 -8.54
C LYS A 18 -1.97 1.24 -8.34
N THR A 19 -0.73 0.82 -8.54
CA THR A 19 -0.31 -0.57 -8.32
C THR A 19 -0.40 -0.93 -6.84
N TRP A 20 0.04 -0.03 -5.95
CA TRP A 20 -0.04 -0.28 -4.51
C TRP A 20 -1.49 -0.43 -4.04
N PHE A 21 -2.39 0.42 -4.52
CA PHE A 21 -3.82 0.29 -4.21
C PHE A 21 -4.41 -1.01 -4.76
N ALA A 22 -4.05 -1.40 -5.97
CA ALA A 22 -4.55 -2.64 -6.56
C ALA A 22 -4.08 -3.87 -5.75
N LEU A 23 -2.84 -3.86 -5.29
CA LEU A 23 -2.31 -4.92 -4.44
C LEU A 23 -3.02 -4.98 -3.09
N ALA A 24 -3.30 -3.83 -2.49
CA ALA A 24 -4.06 -3.78 -1.25
C ALA A 24 -5.47 -4.35 -1.46
N ALA A 25 -6.14 -3.96 -2.55
CA ALA A 25 -7.45 -4.49 -2.89
C ALA A 25 -7.43 -5.99 -3.16
N TYR A 26 -6.35 -6.49 -3.75
CA TYR A 26 -6.18 -7.93 -3.93
C TYR A 26 -6.16 -8.67 -2.59
N ASN A 27 -5.55 -8.08 -1.58
CA ASN A 27 -5.42 -8.70 -0.26
C ASN A 27 -6.69 -8.60 0.56
N VAL A 28 -7.31 -7.41 0.65
CA VAL A 28 -8.44 -7.18 1.56
C VAL A 28 -9.77 -6.90 0.86
N GLY A 29 -9.76 -6.80 -0.45
CA GLY A 29 -10.97 -6.48 -1.22
C GLY A 29 -11.08 -5.00 -1.55
N LEU A 30 -11.70 -4.73 -2.69
CA LEU A 30 -11.86 -3.37 -3.22
C LEU A 30 -12.71 -2.50 -2.29
N GLY A 31 -13.76 -3.07 -1.70
CA GLY A 31 -14.62 -2.33 -0.78
C GLY A 31 -13.88 -1.83 0.44
N ASN A 32 -13.01 -2.65 1.00
CA ASN A 32 -12.21 -2.24 2.16
C ASN A 32 -11.16 -1.20 1.79
N LEU A 33 -10.61 -1.28 0.58
CA LEU A 33 -9.74 -0.21 0.08
C LEU A 33 -10.52 1.11 0.00
N GLU A 34 -11.73 1.09 -0.52
CA GLU A 34 -12.57 2.28 -0.60
C GLU A 34 -12.85 2.87 0.78
N ASP A 35 -13.11 2.02 1.77
CA ASP A 35 -13.31 2.48 3.15
C ASP A 35 -12.08 3.18 3.69
N ALA A 36 -10.89 2.65 3.45
CA ALA A 36 -9.65 3.31 3.86
C ALA A 36 -9.48 4.67 3.19
N ARG A 37 -9.81 4.76 1.90
CA ARG A 37 -9.76 6.03 1.17
C ARG A 37 -10.76 7.06 1.71
N VAL A 38 -11.96 6.61 2.09
CA VAL A 38 -12.96 7.49 2.70
C VAL A 38 -12.45 8.02 4.05
N LEU A 39 -11.84 7.17 4.87
CA LEU A 39 -11.25 7.61 6.13
C LEU A 39 -10.14 8.63 5.92
N ALA A 40 -9.30 8.43 4.91
CA ALA A 40 -8.25 9.38 4.55
C ALA A 40 -8.85 10.73 4.13
N ASP A 41 -9.91 10.70 3.34
CA ASP A 41 -10.60 11.91 2.90
C ASP A 41 -11.17 12.70 4.09
N LYS A 42 -11.80 12.00 5.02
CA LYS A 42 -12.35 12.63 6.24
C LYS A 42 -11.25 13.24 7.11
N ALA A 43 -10.04 12.69 7.05
CA ALA A 43 -8.90 13.23 7.79
C ALA A 43 -8.19 14.35 7.04
N GLY A 44 -8.66 14.73 5.86
CA GLY A 44 -8.06 15.79 5.07
C GLY A 44 -6.81 15.40 4.31
N LEU A 45 -6.59 14.08 4.11
CA LEU A 45 -5.43 13.56 3.41
C LEU A 45 -5.75 13.24 1.95
N ASN A 46 -4.70 13.04 1.16
CA ASN A 46 -4.86 12.74 -0.27
C ASN A 46 -5.25 11.27 -0.46
N THR A 47 -6.47 11.05 -0.96
CA THR A 47 -7.04 9.71 -1.17
C THR A 47 -6.37 8.95 -2.31
N ASP A 48 -5.56 9.62 -3.12
CA ASP A 48 -4.92 9.04 -4.30
C ASP A 48 -3.45 8.68 -4.05
N ARG A 49 -2.97 8.87 -2.82
CA ARG A 49 -1.61 8.53 -2.43
C ARG A 49 -1.56 7.38 -1.45
N TRP A 50 -0.85 6.33 -1.83
CA TRP A 50 -0.71 5.14 -0.99
C TRP A 50 -0.15 5.47 0.39
N THR A 51 0.90 6.31 0.46
CA THR A 51 1.55 6.64 1.73
C THR A 51 0.63 7.37 2.70
N GLU A 52 -0.39 8.06 2.19
CA GLU A 52 -1.36 8.74 3.04
C GLU A 52 -2.53 7.83 3.40
N VAL A 53 -2.99 7.00 2.47
CA VAL A 53 -4.13 6.11 2.71
C VAL A 53 -3.74 4.89 3.55
N ARG A 54 -2.53 4.38 3.41
CA ARG A 54 -2.11 3.14 4.08
C ARG A 54 -2.29 3.16 5.58
N GLN A 55 -2.16 4.32 6.20
CA GLN A 55 -2.27 4.45 7.65
C GLN A 55 -3.69 4.20 8.17
N PHE A 56 -4.68 4.20 7.30
CA PHE A 56 -6.07 3.95 7.68
C PHE A 56 -6.47 2.48 7.58
N PHE A 57 -5.67 1.64 6.91
CA PHE A 57 -5.97 0.22 6.82
C PHE A 57 -5.98 -0.48 8.19
N PRO A 58 -5.01 -0.26 9.09
CA PRO A 58 -5.07 -0.87 10.41
C PRO A 58 -6.31 -0.49 11.20
N LYS A 59 -6.90 0.68 10.94
CA LYS A 59 -8.12 1.13 11.61
C LYS A 59 -9.33 0.27 11.25
N LEU A 60 -9.30 -0.41 10.10
CA LEU A 60 -10.36 -1.34 9.71
C LEU A 60 -10.35 -2.61 10.56
N ALA A 61 -9.27 -2.91 11.26
CA ALA A 61 -9.18 -4.01 12.21
C ALA A 61 -9.72 -3.62 13.59
N ASN A 62 -10.05 -2.37 13.82
CA ASN A 62 -10.71 -1.90 15.03
C ASN A 62 -12.22 -1.98 14.80
N LYS A 63 -12.91 -2.86 15.52
CA LYS A 63 -14.33 -3.09 15.29
C LYS A 63 -15.20 -1.86 15.50
N ALA A 64 -14.85 -1.03 16.47
CA ALA A 64 -15.61 0.19 16.75
C ALA A 64 -15.51 1.19 15.59
N LEU A 65 -14.34 1.35 15.00
CA LEU A 65 -14.14 2.21 13.84
C LEU A 65 -14.72 1.59 12.58
N ALA A 66 -14.53 0.29 12.40
CA ALA A 66 -15.00 -0.43 11.23
C ALA A 66 -16.54 -0.43 11.13
N SER A 67 -17.24 -0.41 12.26
CA SER A 67 -18.70 -0.37 12.26
C SER A 67 -19.26 0.90 11.62
N LYS A 68 -18.43 1.94 11.50
CA LYS A 68 -18.81 3.20 10.88
C LYS A 68 -18.46 3.27 9.38
N THR A 69 -17.82 2.22 8.85
CA THR A 69 -17.47 2.15 7.44
C THR A 69 -18.51 1.34 6.68
N LYS A 70 -18.57 1.54 5.37
CA LYS A 70 -19.54 0.86 4.52
C LYS A 70 -19.34 -0.65 4.47
N HIS A 71 -18.09 -1.12 4.46
CA HIS A 71 -17.77 -2.54 4.27
C HIS A 71 -17.32 -3.25 5.54
N GLY A 72 -17.24 -2.52 6.66
CA GLY A 72 -17.02 -3.10 7.97
C GLY A 72 -15.60 -3.57 8.25
N TYR A 73 -15.49 -4.53 9.16
CA TYR A 73 -14.22 -5.01 9.67
C TYR A 73 -13.36 -5.68 8.60
N ALA A 74 -12.06 -5.39 8.63
CA ALA A 74 -11.07 -6.04 7.78
C ALA A 74 -9.71 -6.06 8.47
N ARG A 75 -8.89 -7.07 8.14
CA ARG A 75 -7.51 -7.17 8.62
C ARG A 75 -6.60 -6.27 7.80
N GLY A 76 -6.84 -4.96 7.86
CA GLY A 76 -6.16 -3.99 7.00
C GLY A 76 -4.65 -3.94 7.18
N TYR A 77 -4.14 -4.23 8.39
CA TYR A 77 -2.70 -4.28 8.62
C TYR A 77 -2.00 -5.33 7.75
N GLN A 78 -2.68 -6.44 7.40
CA GLN A 78 -2.12 -7.45 6.50
C GLN A 78 -1.96 -6.89 5.09
N ALA A 79 -2.90 -6.09 4.63
CA ALA A 79 -2.78 -5.43 3.33
C ALA A 79 -1.57 -4.51 3.27
N VAL A 80 -1.33 -3.74 4.33
CA VAL A 80 -0.16 -2.85 4.39
C VAL A 80 1.13 -3.66 4.32
N HIS A 81 1.24 -4.74 5.10
CA HIS A 81 2.42 -5.59 5.07
C HIS A 81 2.66 -6.20 3.69
N PHE A 82 1.59 -6.67 3.07
CA PHE A 82 1.66 -7.27 1.74
C PHE A 82 2.21 -6.26 0.73
N VAL A 83 1.64 -5.06 0.70
CA VAL A 83 2.06 -4.00 -0.23
C VAL A 83 3.48 -3.52 0.09
N GLU A 84 3.80 -3.28 1.35
CA GLU A 84 5.13 -2.77 1.72
C GLU A 84 6.23 -3.79 1.44
N ASN A 85 5.96 -5.08 1.58
CA ASN A 85 6.91 -6.11 1.21
C ASN A 85 7.17 -6.09 -0.31
N ILE A 86 6.13 -5.94 -1.11
CA ILE A 86 6.26 -5.88 -2.57
C ILE A 86 6.98 -4.59 -2.99
N ARG A 87 6.67 -3.46 -2.36
CA ARG A 87 7.38 -2.20 -2.62
C ARG A 87 8.87 -2.33 -2.38
N ARG A 88 9.25 -3.00 -1.28
CA ARG A 88 10.66 -3.22 -0.98
C ARG A 88 11.33 -4.06 -2.06
N TYR A 89 10.66 -5.12 -2.51
CA TYR A 89 11.15 -5.93 -3.62
C TYR A 89 11.32 -5.10 -4.88
N TYR A 90 10.34 -4.26 -5.17
CA TYR A 90 10.37 -3.38 -6.33
C TYR A 90 11.55 -2.42 -6.26
N ASP A 91 11.81 -1.84 -5.10
CA ASP A 91 12.94 -0.94 -4.90
C ASP A 91 14.28 -1.66 -5.08
N VAL A 92 14.37 -2.90 -4.60
CA VAL A 92 15.57 -3.74 -4.80
C VAL A 92 15.78 -4.01 -6.29
N LEU A 93 14.72 -4.39 -7.01
CA LEU A 93 14.82 -4.65 -8.45
C LEU A 93 15.25 -3.40 -9.22
N ARG A 94 14.68 -2.25 -8.88
CA ARG A 94 15.07 -1.00 -9.51
C ARG A 94 16.52 -0.66 -9.23
N TRP A 95 16.99 -0.86 -8.02
CA TRP A 95 18.38 -0.64 -7.67
C TRP A 95 19.30 -1.55 -8.47
N LEU A 96 18.93 -2.85 -8.61
CA LEU A 96 19.72 -3.82 -9.38
C LEU A 96 19.76 -3.50 -10.86
N GLU A 97 18.69 -2.92 -11.42
CA GLU A 97 18.58 -2.56 -12.83
C GLU A 97 19.18 -1.18 -13.15
N SER A 98 19.53 -0.40 -12.11
CA SER A 98 20.07 0.93 -12.27
C SER A 98 21.58 0.89 -12.48
N ASP A 99 22.16 2.03 -12.89
CA ASP A 99 23.60 2.20 -12.98
C ASP A 99 24.30 1.98 -11.64
N SER A 100 23.56 2.07 -10.55
CA SER A 100 24.07 1.80 -9.21
C SER A 100 24.54 0.36 -9.06
N ALA A 101 23.84 -0.61 -9.67
CA ALA A 101 24.24 -2.01 -9.67
C ALA A 101 25.50 -2.24 -10.49
N GLU A 102 25.69 -1.49 -11.55
CA GLU A 102 26.89 -1.55 -12.38
C GLU A 102 28.09 -0.87 -11.72
N ASN A 103 27.83 0.05 -10.82
CA ASN A 103 28.87 0.78 -10.11
C ASN A 103 28.58 0.79 -8.60
N PRO A 104 28.73 -0.38 -7.94
CA PRO A 104 28.34 -0.52 -6.54
C PRO A 104 29.15 0.31 -5.55
N LYS A 105 30.29 0.86 -5.99
CA LYS A 105 31.12 1.71 -5.14
C LYS A 105 30.55 3.13 -4.95
N THR A 106 29.66 3.56 -5.83
CA THR A 106 29.13 4.92 -5.86
C THR A 106 27.67 5.04 -5.44
N ALA A 107 26.98 3.91 -5.28
CA ALA A 107 25.56 3.93 -4.93
C ALA A 107 25.26 2.94 -3.83
N ALA A 108 24.49 3.39 -2.86
CA ALA A 108 24.03 2.56 -1.76
C ALA A 108 22.80 1.77 -2.16
N PRO A 109 22.61 0.55 -1.63
CA PRO A 109 21.37 -0.17 -1.82
C PRO A 109 20.19 0.54 -1.14
N PRO A 110 18.94 0.22 -1.52
CA PRO A 110 17.76 0.81 -0.88
C PRO A 110 17.78 0.58 0.63
N PRO A 111 17.27 1.53 1.41
CA PRO A 111 17.09 1.32 2.84
C PRO A 111 16.24 0.08 3.10
N ASN A 112 16.56 -0.65 4.15
CA ASN A 112 15.81 -1.83 4.56
C ASN A 112 15.84 -2.98 3.56
N LEU A 113 16.88 -3.07 2.74
CA LEU A 113 17.02 -4.13 1.73
C LEU A 113 16.78 -5.52 2.29
N PHE A 114 17.27 -5.80 3.50
CA PHE A 114 17.14 -7.11 4.15
C PHE A 114 16.27 -7.07 5.40
N ALA A 115 15.70 -5.92 5.74
CA ALA A 115 14.90 -5.79 6.95
C ALA A 115 13.47 -6.31 6.68
N PRO A 116 12.91 -7.13 7.59
CA PRO A 116 11.51 -7.53 7.46
C PRO A 116 10.58 -6.34 7.72
N VAL A 117 9.41 -6.36 7.08
CA VAL A 117 8.34 -5.42 7.42
C VAL A 117 7.66 -5.96 8.67
N LEU A 118 7.73 -5.21 9.76
CA LEU A 118 7.12 -5.60 11.01
C LEU A 118 5.65 -5.21 11.06
N PRO A 119 4.80 -6.02 11.76
CA PRO A 119 3.40 -5.68 11.94
C PRO A 119 3.24 -4.33 12.62
N GLN A 120 2.38 -3.49 12.08
CA GLN A 120 2.01 -2.22 12.70
C GLN A 120 0.84 -2.46 13.66
N GLY A 121 0.89 -1.81 14.81
CA GLY A 121 -0.21 -1.86 15.75
C GLY A 121 -0.30 -3.14 16.59
N THR A 122 0.76 -3.89 16.67
CA THR A 122 0.83 -5.02 17.61
C THR A 122 1.14 -4.54 19.02
#